data_7585982f8045f46420653adcec40c589
#
_entry.id   7585982f8045f46420653adcec40c589
#
_cell.length_a   1.000
_cell.length_b   1.000
_cell.length_c   1.000
_cell.angle_alpha   90.00
_cell.angle_beta   90.00
_cell.angle_gamma   90.00
#
_symmetry.space_group_name_H-M   'P 1'
#
loop_
_entity.id
_entity.type
_entity.pdbx_description
1 polymer ?
#
loop_
_entity_poly.entity_id
_entity_poly.type
_entity_poly.pdbx_seq_one_letter_code
_entity_poly.pdbx_strand_id
1 'polypeptide(L)'
;MPDIFDQYVHPKKDINPSLYVYSDTRFPGCLKIGYTDRPVKDRMHEHYPTLTPGCSYKVEYTESALNAAGEIFYDHAVHKLLEANHIHALKDQDGKKTEWFKCSVQQVKEAIYAVKHYKTNITHRVQNFSMRPEQARAVRMTKAYFESQKRENPNHSAKFLWNAKMRFGKTFTAYELAKIMNLKRVLILTFKPAVEESWETDLNTHVDFEGWQFYSRDLSWRTGVKPEDMNPDKPIVCFGSFQDFLGTNVAGGIKVKNEWVHSTNWDLVIFDEYHFGAWRENAKKLFENEDDDSYDELDLEKYKNDEADNAINETFLPITTNYYLFLSGTPFRALNTGEFMEDQIFSWTYSDEQNAKQNWDYHDGPNPYASMPQIVLMTYRIPDEIRRIAYNEDFNEFDLNVFFAAKPAIEGKVETAQFIYKDSVQKWLNLIRGAYLPSSLDDLKLGQNAKPVMPYSDTRMLSVLNHTLWFLPNVASCYAMANLLAEAQNVFYHDYYVNVCAGAAADRKSVV
;
A
#
# COMPACT_ATOMS: atom_id res chain seq x y z
N MET A 1 57.83 -9.92 -6.66
CA MET A 1 57.32 -9.27 -7.87
C MET A 1 56.03 -9.94 -8.18
N PRO A 2 54.88 -9.28 -8.25
CA PRO A 2 53.69 -9.92 -8.72
C PRO A 2 53.84 -10.29 -10.18
N ASP A 3 53.42 -11.51 -10.51
CA ASP A 3 53.53 -12.10 -11.82
C ASP A 3 52.77 -11.25 -12.86
N ILE A 4 53.39 -10.99 -14.02
CA ILE A 4 52.81 -10.19 -15.12
C ILE A 4 51.50 -10.81 -15.61
N PHE A 5 51.28 -12.11 -15.37
CA PHE A 5 50.04 -12.82 -15.70
C PHE A 5 48.84 -12.44 -14.82
N ASP A 6 49.05 -11.97 -13.58
CA ASP A 6 47.92 -11.53 -12.69
C ASP A 6 47.21 -10.26 -13.19
N GLN A 7 47.85 -9.49 -14.09
CA GLN A 7 47.23 -8.31 -14.71
C GLN A 7 46.24 -8.67 -15.84
N TYR A 8 46.27 -9.90 -16.34
CA TYR A 8 45.38 -10.37 -17.42
C TYR A 8 44.33 -11.37 -16.95
N VAL A 9 44.37 -11.80 -15.70
CA VAL A 9 43.29 -12.55 -15.11
C VAL A 9 42.22 -11.51 -14.71
N HIS A 10 41.28 -11.23 -15.62
CA HIS A 10 40.06 -10.55 -15.23
C HIS A 10 39.47 -11.32 -14.05
N PRO A 11 39.15 -10.65 -12.90
CA PRO A 11 38.41 -11.31 -11.84
C PRO A 11 37.19 -11.93 -12.50
N LYS A 12 36.94 -13.23 -12.22
CA LYS A 12 35.69 -13.88 -12.64
C LYS A 12 34.62 -12.93 -12.24
N LYS A 13 33.92 -12.33 -13.22
CA LYS A 13 32.69 -11.58 -12.94
C LYS A 13 31.88 -12.47 -12.05
N ASP A 14 31.45 -11.97 -10.89
CA ASP A 14 30.53 -12.69 -10.02
C ASP A 14 29.37 -13.14 -10.91
N ILE A 15 29.35 -14.44 -11.18
CA ILE A 15 28.26 -15.05 -11.96
C ILE A 15 27.07 -14.96 -11.02
N ASN A 16 26.14 -14.07 -11.33
CA ASN A 16 24.91 -13.90 -10.58
C ASN A 16 23.76 -14.54 -11.38
N PRO A 17 23.63 -15.89 -11.31
CA PRO A 17 22.62 -16.61 -12.07
C PRO A 17 21.23 -16.15 -11.65
N SER A 18 20.45 -15.68 -12.60
CA SER A 18 19.13 -15.10 -12.35
C SER A 18 18.08 -15.64 -13.33
N LEU A 19 16.91 -15.92 -12.82
CA LEU A 19 15.70 -16.02 -13.62
C LEU A 19 15.09 -14.63 -13.78
N TYR A 20 14.60 -14.34 -14.96
CA TYR A 20 13.89 -13.12 -15.26
C TYR A 20 12.55 -13.43 -15.92
N VAL A 21 11.55 -12.62 -15.56
CA VAL A 21 10.18 -12.72 -16.08
C VAL A 21 9.78 -11.35 -16.61
N TYR A 22 9.32 -11.30 -17.84
CA TYR A 22 8.85 -10.04 -18.40
C TYR A 22 7.58 -10.21 -19.24
N SER A 23 6.80 -9.14 -19.28
CA SER A 23 5.66 -8.96 -20.18
C SER A 23 6.05 -8.15 -21.40
N ASP A 24 5.31 -8.32 -22.49
CA ASP A 24 5.47 -7.56 -23.72
C ASP A 24 4.08 -7.19 -24.26
N THR A 25 3.90 -5.94 -24.66
CA THR A 25 2.60 -5.44 -25.17
C THR A 25 2.09 -6.19 -26.40
N ARG A 26 2.99 -6.86 -27.13
CA ARG A 26 2.62 -7.73 -28.26
C ARG A 26 1.94 -9.02 -27.85
N PHE A 27 2.12 -9.47 -26.60
CA PHE A 27 1.58 -10.72 -26.06
C PHE A 27 0.82 -10.45 -24.76
N PRO A 28 -0.35 -9.76 -24.80
CA PRO A 28 -1.09 -9.37 -23.62
C PRO A 28 -1.52 -10.59 -22.80
N GLY A 29 -1.27 -10.51 -21.48
CA GLY A 29 -1.57 -11.59 -20.53
C GLY A 29 -0.60 -12.78 -20.59
N CYS A 30 0.52 -12.66 -21.31
CA CYS A 30 1.56 -13.67 -21.37
C CYS A 30 2.86 -13.15 -20.74
N LEU A 31 3.63 -14.07 -20.15
CA LEU A 31 4.92 -13.81 -19.55
C LEU A 31 5.99 -14.67 -20.20
N LYS A 32 7.13 -14.08 -20.49
CA LYS A 32 8.33 -14.83 -20.88
C LYS A 32 9.19 -15.08 -19.64
N ILE A 33 9.64 -16.32 -19.51
CA ILE A 33 10.47 -16.79 -18.42
C ILE A 33 11.80 -17.23 -18.99
N GLY A 34 12.91 -16.64 -18.55
CA GLY A 34 14.23 -16.95 -19.06
C GLY A 34 15.28 -16.93 -17.96
N TYR A 35 16.46 -17.49 -18.32
CA TYR A 35 17.65 -17.54 -17.47
C TYR A 35 18.75 -16.62 -18.01
N THR A 36 19.53 -16.05 -17.13
CA THR A 36 20.76 -15.31 -17.46
C THR A 36 21.80 -15.46 -16.37
N ASP A 37 23.07 -15.54 -16.76
CA ASP A 37 24.27 -15.46 -15.90
C ASP A 37 24.85 -14.05 -15.83
N ARG A 38 24.23 -13.10 -16.51
CA ARG A 38 24.57 -11.66 -16.59
C ARG A 38 23.50 -10.79 -16.01
N PRO A 39 23.78 -9.48 -15.77
CA PRO A 39 22.73 -8.57 -15.34
C PRO A 39 21.50 -8.63 -16.26
N VAL A 40 20.31 -8.76 -15.68
CA VAL A 40 19.04 -8.89 -16.42
C VAL A 40 18.85 -7.72 -17.41
N LYS A 41 19.30 -6.52 -17.02
CA LYS A 41 19.24 -5.33 -17.88
C LYS A 41 20.01 -5.52 -19.19
N ASP A 42 21.20 -6.12 -19.14
CA ASP A 42 22.04 -6.37 -20.33
C ASP A 42 21.37 -7.42 -21.23
N ARG A 43 20.80 -8.46 -20.61
CA ARG A 43 20.05 -9.50 -21.32
C ARG A 43 18.80 -8.95 -22.01
N MET A 44 18.08 -8.04 -21.36
CA MET A 44 16.92 -7.39 -21.94
C MET A 44 17.32 -6.49 -23.12
N HIS A 45 18.46 -5.81 -23.02
CA HIS A 45 18.97 -4.99 -24.13
C HIS A 45 19.35 -5.81 -25.37
N GLU A 46 19.78 -7.05 -25.21
CA GLU A 46 20.00 -7.96 -26.35
C GLU A 46 18.70 -8.39 -27.03
N HIS A 47 17.63 -8.59 -26.26
CA HIS A 47 16.30 -8.92 -26.83
C HIS A 47 15.63 -7.71 -27.49
N TYR A 48 15.92 -6.52 -27.02
CA TYR A 48 15.32 -5.26 -27.47
C TYR A 48 16.40 -4.22 -27.73
N PRO A 49 17.30 -4.45 -28.75
CA PRO A 49 18.42 -3.56 -29.04
C PRO A 49 17.97 -2.19 -29.53
N THR A 50 16.76 -2.11 -30.09
CA THR A 50 16.09 -0.87 -30.51
C THR A 50 14.64 -0.86 -30.05
N LEU A 51 14.18 0.30 -29.56
CA LEU A 51 12.77 0.48 -29.23
C LEU A 51 11.95 0.54 -30.51
N THR A 52 11.04 -0.39 -30.68
CA THR A 52 10.06 -0.38 -31.78
C THR A 52 8.85 0.41 -31.33
N PRO A 53 8.39 1.43 -32.10
CA PRO A 53 7.19 2.21 -31.72
C PRO A 53 5.98 1.30 -31.51
N GLY A 54 5.28 1.52 -30.38
CA GLY A 54 4.11 0.70 -30.00
C GLY A 54 4.44 -0.66 -29.37
N CYS A 55 5.69 -1.02 -29.20
CA CYS A 55 6.15 -2.23 -28.53
C CYS A 55 6.93 -1.84 -27.26
N SER A 56 6.47 -2.27 -26.12
CA SER A 56 7.19 -2.10 -24.85
C SER A 56 7.21 -3.41 -24.07
N TYR A 57 8.30 -3.61 -23.35
CA TYR A 57 8.41 -4.71 -22.38
C TYR A 57 8.53 -4.15 -20.97
N LYS A 58 8.12 -4.95 -20.00
CA LYS A 58 8.31 -4.65 -18.57
C LYS A 58 8.85 -5.89 -17.88
N VAL A 59 9.98 -5.74 -17.17
CA VAL A 59 10.46 -6.80 -16.28
C VAL A 59 9.55 -6.82 -15.05
N GLU A 60 8.78 -7.91 -14.92
CA GLU A 60 7.78 -8.08 -13.88
C GLU A 60 8.38 -8.71 -12.62
N TYR A 61 9.38 -9.58 -12.79
CA TYR A 61 10.01 -10.27 -11.68
C TYR A 61 11.42 -10.75 -12.03
N THR A 62 12.30 -10.76 -11.03
CA THR A 62 13.64 -11.34 -11.10
C THR A 62 13.93 -12.10 -9.81
N GLU A 63 14.61 -13.24 -9.92
CA GLU A 63 14.92 -14.08 -8.76
C GLU A 63 16.27 -14.76 -8.99
N SER A 64 17.02 -15.01 -7.90
CA SER A 64 18.24 -15.80 -7.99
C SER A 64 17.96 -17.22 -8.47
N ALA A 65 18.71 -17.70 -9.43
CA ALA A 65 18.62 -19.06 -9.98
C ALA A 65 19.43 -20.08 -9.17
N LEU A 66 19.55 -19.89 -7.85
CA LEU A 66 20.13 -20.82 -6.89
C LEU A 66 19.04 -21.53 -6.12
N ASN A 67 19.13 -22.86 -6.03
CA ASN A 67 18.22 -23.66 -5.22
C ASN A 67 18.60 -23.60 -3.71
N ALA A 68 17.87 -24.28 -2.85
CA ALA A 68 18.10 -24.31 -1.41
C ALA A 68 19.47 -24.91 -1.00
N ALA A 69 20.11 -25.69 -1.89
CA ALA A 69 21.46 -26.24 -1.69
C ALA A 69 22.56 -25.33 -2.26
N GLY A 70 22.20 -24.18 -2.87
CA GLY A 70 23.14 -23.26 -3.52
C GLY A 70 23.59 -23.69 -4.94
N GLU A 71 22.92 -24.66 -5.54
CA GLU A 71 23.18 -25.12 -6.90
C GLU A 71 22.38 -24.31 -7.93
N ILE A 72 22.95 -24.12 -9.11
CA ILE A 72 22.28 -23.39 -10.18
C ILE A 72 21.20 -24.28 -10.80
N PHE A 73 20.00 -23.71 -11.00
CA PHE A 73 18.96 -24.29 -11.81
C PHE A 73 18.54 -23.34 -12.95
N TYR A 74 18.00 -23.90 -14.01
CA TYR A 74 17.66 -23.17 -15.22
C TYR A 74 16.15 -23.02 -15.38
N ASP A 75 15.74 -22.09 -16.23
CA ASP A 75 14.35 -21.80 -16.60
C ASP A 75 13.57 -23.03 -17.08
N HIS A 76 14.23 -23.99 -17.72
CA HIS A 76 13.60 -25.23 -18.16
C HIS A 76 12.98 -26.05 -17.02
N ALA A 77 13.54 -25.98 -15.80
CA ALA A 77 12.93 -26.65 -14.65
C ALA A 77 11.60 -26.00 -14.28
N VAL A 78 11.53 -24.66 -14.36
CA VAL A 78 10.29 -23.90 -14.12
C VAL A 78 9.28 -24.15 -15.22
N HIS A 79 9.70 -24.14 -16.49
CA HIS A 79 8.84 -24.45 -17.64
C HIS A 79 8.21 -25.83 -17.50
N LYS A 80 9.01 -26.85 -17.15
CA LYS A 80 8.51 -28.21 -16.94
C LYS A 80 7.47 -28.30 -15.83
N LEU A 81 7.68 -27.55 -14.76
CA LEU A 81 6.75 -27.54 -13.63
C LEU A 81 5.43 -26.82 -13.98
N LEU A 82 5.50 -25.70 -14.69
CA LEU A 82 4.31 -25.00 -15.21
C LEU A 82 3.49 -25.91 -16.12
N GLU A 83 4.13 -26.59 -17.07
CA GLU A 83 3.47 -27.55 -17.97
C GLU A 83 2.82 -28.69 -17.20
N ALA A 84 3.47 -29.24 -16.17
CA ALA A 84 2.91 -30.29 -15.31
C ALA A 84 1.68 -29.82 -14.54
N ASN A 85 1.55 -28.50 -14.31
CA ASN A 85 0.39 -27.89 -13.65
C ASN A 85 -0.61 -27.26 -14.66
N HIS A 86 -0.64 -27.79 -15.89
CA HIS A 86 -1.56 -27.38 -16.96
C HIS A 86 -1.44 -25.92 -17.44
N ILE A 87 -0.31 -25.29 -17.15
CA ILE A 87 0.05 -23.96 -17.69
C ILE A 87 0.99 -24.20 -18.87
N HIS A 88 0.41 -24.20 -20.08
CA HIS A 88 1.16 -24.59 -21.26
C HIS A 88 1.86 -23.42 -21.93
N ALA A 89 3.07 -23.69 -22.44
CA ALA A 89 3.80 -22.74 -23.26
C ALA A 89 3.05 -22.44 -24.56
N LEU A 90 3.13 -21.18 -25.00
CA LEU A 90 2.65 -20.80 -26.32
C LEU A 90 3.50 -21.49 -27.39
N LYS A 91 2.85 -21.83 -28.50
CA LYS A 91 3.54 -22.42 -29.65
C LYS A 91 3.78 -21.36 -30.72
N ASP A 92 4.90 -21.47 -31.42
CA ASP A 92 5.18 -20.67 -32.60
C ASP A 92 4.36 -21.15 -33.83
N GLN A 93 4.60 -20.53 -34.97
CA GLN A 93 3.91 -20.85 -36.22
C GLN A 93 4.16 -22.29 -36.72
N ASP A 94 5.28 -22.88 -36.34
CA ASP A 94 5.68 -24.25 -36.68
C ASP A 94 5.21 -25.27 -35.62
N GLY A 95 4.46 -24.82 -34.60
CA GLY A 95 3.93 -25.67 -33.53
C GLY A 95 4.95 -26.00 -32.43
N LYS A 96 6.15 -25.39 -32.46
CA LYS A 96 7.20 -25.59 -31.47
C LYS A 96 6.89 -24.75 -30.22
N LYS A 97 7.13 -25.32 -29.03
CA LYS A 97 6.96 -24.59 -27.75
C LYS A 97 7.94 -23.44 -27.64
N THR A 98 7.45 -22.31 -27.19
CA THR A 98 8.22 -21.10 -26.87
C THR A 98 8.48 -21.01 -25.36
N GLU A 99 9.16 -19.95 -24.93
CA GLU A 99 9.36 -19.61 -23.51
C GLU A 99 8.28 -18.67 -22.95
N TRP A 100 7.16 -18.51 -23.68
CA TRP A 100 6.01 -17.68 -23.33
C TRP A 100 4.89 -18.51 -22.76
N PHE A 101 4.37 -18.08 -21.62
CA PHE A 101 3.28 -18.76 -20.90
C PHE A 101 2.13 -17.78 -20.64
N LYS A 102 0.89 -18.22 -20.83
CA LYS A 102 -0.29 -17.46 -20.44
C LYS A 102 -0.55 -17.72 -18.95
N CYS A 103 0.03 -16.91 -18.09
CA CYS A 103 -0.03 -17.05 -16.64
C CYS A 103 0.18 -15.72 -15.93
N SER A 104 -0.11 -15.71 -14.64
CA SER A 104 0.20 -14.58 -13.78
C SER A 104 1.64 -14.61 -13.24
N VAL A 105 2.17 -13.45 -12.82
CA VAL A 105 3.47 -13.36 -12.15
C VAL A 105 3.50 -14.23 -10.90
N GLN A 106 2.37 -14.33 -10.18
CA GLN A 106 2.26 -15.13 -8.97
C GLN A 106 2.46 -16.63 -9.26
N GLN A 107 1.83 -17.17 -10.31
CA GLN A 107 2.04 -18.57 -10.72
C GLN A 107 3.49 -18.88 -11.07
N VAL A 108 4.20 -17.92 -11.70
CA VAL A 108 5.63 -18.09 -11.99
C VAL A 108 6.46 -18.08 -10.72
N LYS A 109 6.19 -17.19 -9.76
CA LYS A 109 6.85 -17.17 -8.44
C LYS A 109 6.69 -18.50 -7.70
N GLU A 110 5.49 -19.04 -7.71
CA GLU A 110 5.16 -20.32 -7.10
C GLU A 110 5.93 -21.48 -7.75
N ALA A 111 6.01 -21.49 -9.08
CA ALA A 111 6.80 -22.48 -9.79
C ALA A 111 8.30 -22.36 -9.51
N ILE A 112 8.87 -21.15 -9.48
CA ILE A 112 10.26 -20.92 -9.10
C ILE A 112 10.53 -21.38 -7.66
N TYR A 113 9.64 -21.06 -6.73
CA TYR A 113 9.75 -21.49 -5.34
C TYR A 113 9.75 -23.03 -5.23
N ALA A 114 8.84 -23.69 -5.95
CA ALA A 114 8.76 -25.16 -5.95
C ALA A 114 10.05 -25.79 -6.48
N VAL A 115 10.62 -25.27 -7.57
CA VAL A 115 11.90 -25.75 -8.10
C VAL A 115 13.03 -25.53 -7.10
N LYS A 116 13.13 -24.34 -6.49
CA LYS A 116 14.15 -24.02 -5.48
C LYS A 116 14.14 -24.99 -4.29
N HIS A 117 12.97 -25.43 -3.91
CA HIS A 117 12.77 -26.30 -2.73
C HIS A 117 12.48 -27.75 -3.09
N TYR A 118 12.81 -28.20 -4.29
CA TYR A 118 12.66 -29.58 -4.78
C TYR A 118 11.23 -30.14 -4.67
N LYS A 119 10.22 -29.24 -4.75
CA LYS A 119 8.80 -29.64 -4.72
C LYS A 119 8.34 -30.04 -6.13
N THR A 120 7.55 -31.08 -6.19
CA THR A 120 7.01 -31.60 -7.46
C THR A 120 5.74 -30.89 -7.91
N ASN A 121 5.07 -30.16 -7.02
CA ASN A 121 3.83 -29.42 -7.30
C ASN A 121 4.06 -27.94 -7.00
N ILE A 122 3.37 -27.07 -7.74
CA ILE A 122 3.29 -25.66 -7.47
C ILE A 122 2.56 -25.45 -6.14
N THR A 123 3.13 -24.62 -5.28
CA THR A 123 2.52 -24.20 -4.04
C THR A 123 2.30 -22.70 -4.08
N HIS A 124 1.16 -22.24 -3.61
CA HIS A 124 0.86 -20.82 -3.50
C HIS A 124 1.71 -20.10 -2.44
N ARG A 125 2.42 -20.86 -1.58
CA ARG A 125 3.23 -20.32 -0.47
C ARG A 125 4.69 -20.22 -0.88
N VAL A 126 5.10 -19.03 -1.29
CA VAL A 126 6.46 -18.74 -1.79
C VAL A 126 7.19 -17.69 -0.95
N GLN A 127 6.50 -17.01 -0.05
CA GLN A 127 7.11 -16.01 0.83
C GLN A 127 7.62 -16.71 2.10
N ASN A 128 8.87 -16.43 2.48
CA ASN A 128 9.54 -17.06 3.63
C ASN A 128 10.38 -16.06 4.44
N PHE A 129 10.10 -14.79 4.34
CA PHE A 129 10.81 -13.76 5.10
C PHE A 129 10.43 -13.81 6.60
N SER A 130 11.38 -13.51 7.45
CA SER A 130 11.17 -13.40 8.88
C SER A 130 10.71 -11.99 9.29
N MET A 131 10.15 -11.89 10.50
CA MET A 131 9.83 -10.58 11.10
C MET A 131 11.08 -9.71 11.24
N ARG A 132 10.96 -8.45 10.88
CA ARG A 132 11.96 -7.44 11.21
C ARG A 132 11.98 -7.19 12.74
N PRO A 133 13.10 -6.61 13.28
CA PRO A 133 13.24 -6.40 14.72
C PRO A 133 12.08 -5.66 15.39
N GLU A 134 11.56 -4.62 14.76
CA GLU A 134 10.42 -3.86 15.27
C GLU A 134 9.11 -4.64 15.23
N GLN A 135 8.90 -5.48 14.21
CA GLN A 135 7.75 -6.37 14.13
C GLN A 135 7.79 -7.41 15.25
N ALA A 136 8.94 -8.04 15.47
CA ALA A 136 9.15 -8.98 16.56
C ALA A 136 8.97 -8.28 17.93
N ARG A 137 9.36 -7.01 18.07
CA ARG A 137 9.13 -6.22 19.28
C ARG A 137 7.64 -5.97 19.50
N ALA A 138 6.90 -5.57 18.47
CA ALA A 138 5.45 -5.37 18.55
C ALA A 138 4.74 -6.66 19.03
N VAL A 139 5.07 -7.79 18.43
CA VAL A 139 4.50 -9.09 18.81
C VAL A 139 4.83 -9.45 20.26
N ARG A 140 6.08 -9.28 20.69
CA ARG A 140 6.48 -9.59 22.09
C ARG A 140 5.75 -8.70 23.10
N MET A 141 5.67 -7.40 22.85
CA MET A 141 4.99 -6.45 23.75
C MET A 141 3.49 -6.79 23.86
N THR A 142 2.82 -6.97 22.73
CA THR A 142 1.40 -7.29 22.68
C THR A 142 1.10 -8.62 23.39
N LYS A 143 1.88 -9.67 23.09
CA LYS A 143 1.74 -10.96 23.75
C LYS A 143 1.91 -10.85 25.26
N ALA A 144 2.98 -10.21 25.74
CA ALA A 144 3.26 -10.04 27.17
C ALA A 144 2.11 -9.31 27.89
N TYR A 145 1.59 -8.24 27.26
CA TYR A 145 0.46 -7.49 27.78
C TYR A 145 -0.81 -8.35 27.83
N PHE A 146 -1.17 -9.02 26.75
CA PHE A 146 -2.35 -9.88 26.68
C PHE A 146 -2.32 -11.02 27.70
N GLU A 147 -1.15 -11.67 27.85
CA GLU A 147 -0.97 -12.74 28.85
C GLU A 147 -1.01 -12.23 30.30
N SER A 148 -0.53 -11.00 30.57
CA SER A 148 -0.66 -10.36 31.89
C SER A 148 -2.11 -10.05 32.19
N GLN A 149 -2.79 -9.37 31.28
CA GLN A 149 -4.20 -9.01 31.47
C GLN A 149 -5.10 -10.23 31.63
N LYS A 150 -4.85 -11.30 30.87
CA LYS A 150 -5.64 -12.53 31.02
C LYS A 150 -5.45 -13.23 32.37
N ARG A 151 -4.27 -13.11 33.00
CA ARG A 151 -4.02 -13.60 34.35
C ARG A 151 -4.68 -12.76 35.44
N GLU A 152 -4.64 -11.42 35.27
CA GLU A 152 -5.16 -10.46 36.23
C GLU A 152 -6.69 -10.38 36.17
N ASN A 153 -7.26 -10.38 34.97
CA ASN A 153 -8.67 -10.22 34.69
C ASN A 153 -9.15 -11.25 33.64
N PRO A 154 -9.36 -12.51 34.00
CA PRO A 154 -9.69 -13.59 33.06
C PRO A 154 -10.94 -13.36 32.21
N ASN A 155 -11.90 -12.59 32.71
CA ASN A 155 -13.18 -12.31 32.06
C ASN A 155 -13.19 -11.02 31.24
N HIS A 156 -12.12 -10.25 31.29
CA HIS A 156 -12.00 -9.01 30.54
C HIS A 156 -11.22 -9.22 29.23
N SER A 157 -11.72 -8.61 28.16
CA SER A 157 -11.05 -8.63 26.86
C SER A 157 -9.97 -7.57 26.84
N ALA A 158 -8.70 -7.99 26.76
CA ALA A 158 -7.58 -7.06 26.71
C ALA A 158 -7.47 -6.37 25.33
N LYS A 159 -7.12 -5.10 25.33
CA LYS A 159 -6.96 -4.28 24.12
C LYS A 159 -5.56 -3.70 23.99
N PHE A 160 -5.03 -3.68 22.76
CA PHE A 160 -3.70 -3.18 22.44
C PHE A 160 -3.69 -2.43 21.12
N LEU A 161 -2.93 -1.33 21.04
CA LEU A 161 -2.84 -0.48 19.86
C LEU A 161 -1.45 -0.56 19.21
N TRP A 162 -1.42 -0.81 17.91
CA TRP A 162 -0.23 -0.58 17.09
C TRP A 162 -0.35 0.75 16.32
N ASN A 163 0.37 1.74 16.82
CA ASN A 163 0.67 2.98 16.10
C ASN A 163 1.85 2.72 15.18
N ALA A 164 1.59 2.16 14.01
CA ALA A 164 2.63 1.76 13.09
C ALA A 164 2.38 2.35 11.69
N LYS A 165 3.36 3.09 11.20
CA LYS A 165 3.31 3.76 9.89
C LYS A 165 2.98 2.80 8.74
N MET A 166 2.63 3.33 7.58
CA MET A 166 2.50 2.56 6.34
C MET A 166 3.82 1.81 6.04
N ARG A 167 3.74 0.63 5.42
CA ARG A 167 4.87 -0.28 5.12
C ARG A 167 5.54 -0.92 6.34
N PHE A 168 4.95 -0.78 7.53
CA PHE A 168 5.37 -1.56 8.69
C PHE A 168 5.14 -3.08 8.47
N GLY A 169 4.18 -3.47 7.64
CA GLY A 169 3.76 -4.86 7.46
C GLY A 169 2.81 -5.31 8.57
N LYS A 170 1.83 -4.45 8.94
CA LYS A 170 0.86 -4.72 10.01
C LYS A 170 0.13 -6.05 9.82
N THR A 171 -0.28 -6.38 8.60
CA THR A 171 -0.99 -7.62 8.24
C THR A 171 -0.18 -8.86 8.60
N PHE A 172 1.02 -9.00 8.05
CA PHE A 172 1.93 -10.11 8.34
C PHE A 172 2.25 -10.21 9.83
N THR A 173 2.55 -9.08 10.47
CA THR A 173 2.90 -9.04 11.90
C THR A 173 1.72 -9.47 12.79
N ALA A 174 0.48 -9.12 12.41
CA ALA A 174 -0.71 -9.53 13.14
C ALA A 174 -0.96 -11.04 13.01
N TYR A 175 -0.69 -11.62 11.85
CA TYR A 175 -0.73 -13.08 11.68
C TYR A 175 0.34 -13.79 12.50
N GLU A 176 1.56 -13.26 12.55
CA GLU A 176 2.63 -13.80 13.40
C GLU A 176 2.27 -13.72 14.90
N LEU A 177 1.62 -12.63 15.35
CA LEU A 177 1.08 -12.54 16.70
C LEU A 177 0.08 -13.67 16.96
N ALA A 178 -0.90 -13.84 16.08
CA ALA A 178 -1.91 -14.88 16.23
C ALA A 178 -1.30 -16.29 16.23
N LYS A 179 -0.31 -16.55 15.37
CA LYS A 179 0.44 -17.80 15.31
C LYS A 179 1.21 -18.08 16.62
N ILE A 180 1.98 -17.09 17.10
CA ILE A 180 2.81 -17.21 18.31
C ILE A 180 1.96 -17.42 19.57
N MET A 181 0.77 -16.83 19.60
CA MET A 181 -0.20 -17.02 20.69
C MET A 181 -1.11 -18.24 20.48
N ASN A 182 -0.98 -18.98 19.39
CA ASN A 182 -1.81 -20.11 19.01
C ASN A 182 -3.32 -19.77 18.96
N LEU A 183 -3.66 -18.60 18.43
CA LEU A 183 -5.02 -18.12 18.26
C LEU A 183 -5.59 -18.71 16.96
N LYS A 184 -6.71 -19.40 17.07
CA LYS A 184 -7.30 -20.15 15.93
C LYS A 184 -8.44 -19.41 15.23
N ARG A 185 -9.08 -18.46 15.91
CA ARG A 185 -10.23 -17.73 15.40
C ARG A 185 -9.94 -16.25 15.40
N VAL A 186 -9.60 -15.73 14.24
CA VAL A 186 -9.23 -14.32 14.06
C VAL A 186 -10.28 -13.61 13.22
N LEU A 187 -10.86 -12.54 13.74
CA LEU A 187 -11.79 -11.68 13.02
C LEU A 187 -11.12 -10.34 12.69
N ILE A 188 -11.10 -9.97 11.44
CA ILE A 188 -10.57 -8.69 10.96
C ILE A 188 -11.74 -7.81 10.53
N LEU A 189 -11.84 -6.65 11.14
CA LEU A 189 -12.86 -5.66 10.85
C LEU A 189 -12.20 -4.38 10.34
N THR A 190 -12.67 -3.88 9.21
CA THR A 190 -12.16 -2.66 8.59
C THR A 190 -13.30 -1.76 8.14
N PHE A 191 -12.98 -0.47 8.04
CA PHE A 191 -13.83 0.49 7.34
C PHE A 191 -13.66 0.43 5.80
N LYS A 192 -12.45 0.04 5.34
CA LYS A 192 -12.11 0.02 3.90
C LYS A 192 -12.00 -1.41 3.38
N PRO A 193 -13.05 -1.98 2.80
CA PRO A 193 -12.99 -3.34 2.23
C PRO A 193 -11.90 -3.55 1.19
N ALA A 194 -11.43 -2.48 0.54
CA ALA A 194 -10.37 -2.54 -0.47
C ALA A 194 -9.02 -3.12 0.01
N VAL A 195 -8.79 -3.23 1.33
CA VAL A 195 -7.57 -3.86 1.89
C VAL A 195 -7.67 -5.38 2.02
N GLU A 196 -8.83 -5.98 1.69
CA GLU A 196 -9.08 -7.42 1.78
C GLU A 196 -8.03 -8.24 1.04
N GLU A 197 -7.72 -7.86 -0.19
CA GLU A 197 -6.74 -8.57 -1.04
C GLU A 197 -5.36 -8.65 -0.39
N SER A 198 -4.95 -7.61 0.35
CA SER A 198 -3.69 -7.61 1.09
C SER A 198 -3.69 -8.65 2.22
N TRP A 199 -4.78 -8.71 3.00
CA TRP A 199 -4.94 -9.69 4.08
C TRP A 199 -5.00 -11.14 3.54
N GLU A 200 -5.77 -11.36 2.48
CA GLU A 200 -5.88 -12.67 1.81
C GLU A 200 -4.53 -13.12 1.25
N THR A 201 -3.83 -12.22 0.55
CA THR A 201 -2.55 -12.52 -0.11
C THR A 201 -1.47 -12.87 0.90
N ASP A 202 -1.27 -12.07 1.94
CA ASP A 202 -0.25 -12.33 2.97
C ASP A 202 -0.49 -13.69 3.66
N LEU A 203 -1.75 -14.03 3.97
CA LEU A 203 -2.08 -15.32 4.57
C LEU A 203 -1.80 -16.49 3.62
N ASN A 204 -2.16 -16.36 2.36
CA ASN A 204 -2.10 -17.45 1.39
C ASN A 204 -0.72 -17.66 0.79
N THR A 205 0.15 -16.65 0.80
CA THR A 205 1.47 -16.72 0.15
C THR A 205 2.64 -16.98 1.10
N HIS A 206 2.50 -16.71 2.40
CA HIS A 206 3.58 -16.94 3.35
C HIS A 206 3.58 -18.38 3.89
N VAL A 207 4.78 -18.98 3.97
CA VAL A 207 4.96 -20.38 4.41
C VAL A 207 4.54 -20.62 5.87
N ASP A 208 4.66 -19.61 6.71
CA ASP A 208 4.36 -19.70 8.14
C ASP A 208 2.88 -19.90 8.45
N PHE A 209 2.00 -19.60 7.51
CA PHE A 209 0.55 -19.73 7.67
C PHE A 209 -0.01 -20.92 6.87
N GLU A 210 0.83 -21.92 6.60
CA GLU A 210 0.38 -23.15 5.95
C GLU A 210 -0.73 -23.84 6.76
N GLY A 211 -1.83 -24.18 6.08
CA GLY A 211 -2.99 -24.77 6.69
C GLY A 211 -3.99 -23.79 7.29
N TRP A 212 -3.68 -22.48 7.33
CA TRP A 212 -4.65 -21.46 7.73
C TRP A 212 -5.67 -21.24 6.62
N GLN A 213 -6.90 -20.90 7.01
CA GLN A 213 -8.04 -20.67 6.13
C GLN A 213 -8.46 -19.20 6.17
N PHE A 214 -8.75 -18.64 5.02
CA PHE A 214 -9.28 -17.28 4.89
C PHE A 214 -10.73 -17.32 4.48
N TYR A 215 -11.56 -16.52 5.12
CA TYR A 215 -12.95 -16.31 4.75
C TYR A 215 -13.25 -14.82 4.64
N SER A 216 -13.88 -14.45 3.54
CA SER A 216 -14.56 -13.17 3.36
C SER A 216 -15.80 -13.37 2.52
N ARG A 217 -16.66 -12.37 2.45
CA ARG A 217 -17.83 -12.46 1.58
C ARG A 217 -17.49 -12.38 0.11
N ASP A 218 -16.49 -11.58 -0.24
CA ASP A 218 -16.05 -11.49 -1.62
C ASP A 218 -15.46 -12.83 -2.08
N LEU A 219 -14.63 -13.45 -1.25
CA LEU A 219 -14.11 -14.80 -1.52
C LEU A 219 -15.25 -15.83 -1.63
N SER A 220 -16.20 -15.79 -0.71
CA SER A 220 -17.38 -16.68 -0.73
C SER A 220 -18.19 -16.51 -2.01
N TRP A 221 -18.41 -15.30 -2.44
CA TRP A 221 -19.11 -15.03 -3.72
C TRP A 221 -18.33 -15.52 -4.93
N ARG A 222 -16.98 -15.37 -4.93
CA ARG A 222 -16.12 -15.82 -6.05
C ARG A 222 -15.97 -17.34 -6.13
N THR A 223 -15.95 -18.02 -4.98
CA THR A 223 -15.57 -19.45 -4.88
C THR A 223 -16.74 -20.37 -4.48
N GLY A 224 -17.82 -19.82 -3.94
CA GLY A 224 -18.94 -20.58 -3.38
C GLY A 224 -18.67 -21.17 -1.97
N VAL A 225 -17.49 -20.95 -1.39
CA VAL A 225 -17.13 -21.44 -0.04
C VAL A 225 -17.93 -20.70 1.01
N LYS A 226 -18.53 -21.42 1.95
CA LYS A 226 -19.33 -20.88 3.05
C LYS A 226 -18.62 -21.02 4.39
N PRO A 227 -19.05 -20.28 5.43
CA PRO A 227 -18.45 -20.43 6.78
C PRO A 227 -18.50 -21.85 7.33
N GLU A 228 -19.59 -22.57 7.05
CA GLU A 228 -19.77 -23.99 7.46
C GLU A 228 -18.83 -24.98 6.75
N ASP A 229 -18.25 -24.59 5.62
CA ASP A 229 -17.29 -25.45 4.88
C ASP A 229 -15.88 -25.36 5.48
N MET A 230 -15.64 -24.40 6.39
CA MET A 230 -14.34 -24.24 7.04
C MET A 230 -14.06 -25.37 8.04
N ASN A 231 -12.82 -25.87 8.00
CA ASN A 231 -12.39 -26.88 8.94
C ASN A 231 -12.18 -26.25 10.34
N PRO A 232 -12.96 -26.59 11.37
CA PRO A 232 -12.87 -25.98 12.70
C PRO A 232 -11.58 -26.30 13.45
N ASP A 233 -10.86 -27.35 13.07
CA ASP A 233 -9.58 -27.77 13.71
C ASP A 233 -8.41 -26.91 13.23
N LYS A 234 -8.55 -26.24 12.09
CA LYS A 234 -7.53 -25.36 11.50
C LYS A 234 -7.77 -23.89 11.89
N PRO A 235 -6.73 -23.06 11.95
CA PRO A 235 -6.90 -21.63 12.13
C PRO A 235 -7.75 -21.01 11.02
N ILE A 236 -8.66 -20.13 11.40
CA ILE A 236 -9.60 -19.43 10.52
C ILE A 236 -9.41 -17.93 10.70
N VAL A 237 -9.17 -17.24 9.62
CA VAL A 237 -9.18 -15.78 9.53
C VAL A 237 -10.43 -15.35 8.79
N CYS A 238 -11.25 -14.53 9.43
CA CYS A 238 -12.45 -13.98 8.84
C CYS A 238 -12.27 -12.48 8.63
N PHE A 239 -12.54 -11.99 7.43
CA PHE A 239 -12.41 -10.58 7.07
C PHE A 239 -13.75 -9.99 6.66
N GLY A 240 -14.06 -8.78 7.15
CA GLY A 240 -15.25 -8.05 6.75
C GLY A 240 -15.25 -6.59 7.17
N SER A 241 -16.24 -5.85 6.67
CA SER A 241 -16.46 -4.49 7.12
C SER A 241 -17.31 -4.45 8.39
N PHE A 242 -17.15 -3.39 9.17
CA PHE A 242 -18.01 -3.12 10.33
C PHE A 242 -19.50 -3.17 9.96
N GLN A 243 -19.89 -2.44 8.92
CA GLN A 243 -21.28 -2.35 8.46
C GLN A 243 -21.85 -3.70 8.08
N ASP A 244 -21.05 -4.53 7.46
CA ASP A 244 -21.53 -5.82 6.99
C ASP A 244 -21.72 -6.80 8.15
N PHE A 245 -20.73 -6.95 9.00
CA PHE A 245 -20.73 -7.96 10.05
C PHE A 245 -21.45 -7.50 11.33
N LEU A 246 -21.23 -6.28 11.77
CA LEU A 246 -21.73 -5.80 13.05
C LEU A 246 -23.00 -4.91 12.91
N GLY A 247 -23.31 -4.45 11.69
CA GLY A 247 -24.50 -3.61 11.47
C GLY A 247 -25.79 -4.39 11.69
N THR A 248 -26.81 -3.69 12.23
CA THR A 248 -28.13 -4.26 12.51
C THR A 248 -28.97 -4.48 11.24
N ASN A 249 -29.98 -5.33 11.35
CA ASN A 249 -31.06 -5.40 10.38
C ASN A 249 -32.07 -4.26 10.60
N VAL A 250 -33.08 -4.13 9.71
CA VAL A 250 -34.12 -3.09 9.80
C VAL A 250 -34.90 -3.10 11.14
N ALA A 251 -34.94 -4.23 11.84
CA ALA A 251 -35.60 -4.38 13.13
C ALA A 251 -34.65 -4.18 14.33
N GLY A 252 -33.39 -3.78 14.09
CA GLY A 252 -32.38 -3.55 15.15
C GLY A 252 -31.70 -4.82 15.65
N GLY A 253 -31.93 -6.00 15.03
CA GLY A 253 -31.35 -7.27 15.44
C GLY A 253 -30.20 -7.72 14.53
N ILE A 254 -29.64 -8.89 14.80
CA ILE A 254 -28.58 -9.52 14.02
C ILE A 254 -29.11 -9.80 12.60
N LYS A 255 -28.28 -9.50 11.59
CA LYS A 255 -28.56 -9.96 10.23
C LYS A 255 -28.40 -11.48 10.19
N VAL A 256 -29.42 -12.22 9.76
CA VAL A 256 -29.40 -13.73 9.74
C VAL A 256 -28.14 -14.28 9.12
N LYS A 257 -27.67 -13.69 8.04
CA LYS A 257 -26.42 -14.06 7.36
C LYS A 257 -25.15 -13.89 8.22
N ASN A 258 -25.21 -13.21 9.36
CA ASN A 258 -24.12 -12.90 10.28
C ASN A 258 -24.26 -13.55 11.65
N GLU A 259 -25.29 -14.36 11.89
CA GLU A 259 -25.49 -15.03 13.17
C GLU A 259 -24.24 -15.81 13.63
N TRP A 260 -23.57 -16.45 12.69
CA TRP A 260 -22.33 -17.18 12.96
C TRP A 260 -21.20 -16.28 13.46
N VAL A 261 -21.10 -15.02 13.02
CA VAL A 261 -20.08 -14.05 13.50
C VAL A 261 -20.30 -13.76 14.98
N HIS A 262 -21.55 -13.54 15.39
CA HIS A 262 -21.92 -13.19 16.76
C HIS A 262 -21.98 -14.42 17.69
N SER A 263 -22.23 -15.62 17.15
CA SER A 263 -22.22 -16.87 17.93
C SER A 263 -20.81 -17.48 18.07
N THR A 264 -19.83 -16.99 17.33
CA THR A 264 -18.44 -17.46 17.41
C THR A 264 -17.73 -16.75 18.56
N ASN A 265 -17.05 -17.52 19.43
CA ASN A 265 -16.09 -16.96 20.37
C ASN A 265 -14.76 -16.74 19.65
N TRP A 266 -14.45 -15.50 19.32
CA TRP A 266 -13.20 -15.13 18.67
C TRP A 266 -12.05 -15.13 19.66
N ASP A 267 -10.87 -15.59 19.20
CA ASP A 267 -9.65 -15.47 20.00
C ASP A 267 -9.07 -14.07 19.91
N LEU A 268 -9.12 -13.49 18.71
CA LEU A 268 -8.59 -12.14 18.41
C LEU A 268 -9.53 -11.41 17.46
N VAL A 269 -9.87 -10.18 17.79
CA VAL A 269 -10.50 -9.23 16.88
C VAL A 269 -9.50 -8.12 16.53
N ILE A 270 -9.29 -7.91 15.24
CA ILE A 270 -8.39 -6.89 14.71
C ILE A 270 -9.22 -5.79 14.09
N PHE A 271 -9.02 -4.55 14.55
CA PHE A 271 -9.58 -3.35 13.94
C PHE A 271 -8.52 -2.69 13.05
N ASP A 272 -8.67 -2.83 11.74
CA ASP A 272 -7.76 -2.21 10.78
C ASP A 272 -8.23 -0.80 10.42
N GLU A 273 -7.26 0.15 10.27
CA GLU A 273 -7.50 1.57 10.01
C GLU A 273 -8.36 2.27 11.09
N TYR A 274 -8.04 2.01 12.35
CA TYR A 274 -8.82 2.48 13.53
C TYR A 274 -8.90 4.01 13.71
N HIS A 275 -8.19 4.78 12.92
CA HIS A 275 -8.19 6.25 13.01
C HIS A 275 -9.37 6.94 12.31
N PHE A 276 -10.30 6.21 11.72
CA PHE A 276 -11.37 6.77 10.90
C PHE A 276 -12.56 7.24 11.76
N GLY A 277 -12.65 8.54 12.02
CA GLY A 277 -13.75 9.38 12.52
C GLY A 277 -14.93 8.69 13.20
N ALA A 278 -16.11 8.74 12.58
CA ALA A 278 -17.37 8.18 13.11
C ALA A 278 -17.30 6.67 13.41
N TRP A 279 -16.49 5.92 12.69
CA TRP A 279 -16.29 4.48 12.90
C TRP A 279 -15.56 4.18 14.19
N ARG A 280 -14.62 5.04 14.59
CA ARG A 280 -13.96 4.95 15.87
C ARG A 280 -14.96 5.09 17.03
N GLU A 281 -15.87 6.05 16.96
CA GLU A 281 -16.89 6.26 17.97
C GLU A 281 -17.84 5.05 18.07
N ASN A 282 -18.24 4.50 16.93
CA ASN A 282 -19.07 3.31 16.90
C ASN A 282 -18.33 2.05 17.40
N ALA A 283 -17.06 1.89 17.06
CA ALA A 283 -16.23 0.79 17.57
C ALA A 283 -16.03 0.90 19.09
N LYS A 284 -15.90 2.10 19.62
CA LYS A 284 -15.80 2.39 21.05
C LYS A 284 -17.00 1.87 21.83
N LYS A 285 -18.20 2.09 21.32
CA LYS A 285 -19.47 1.63 21.93
C LYS A 285 -19.58 0.10 22.05
N LEU A 286 -18.74 -0.65 21.33
CA LEU A 286 -18.72 -2.12 21.45
C LEU A 286 -18.10 -2.63 22.77
N PHE A 287 -17.32 -1.83 23.49
CA PHE A 287 -16.59 -2.25 24.69
C PHE A 287 -16.66 -1.27 25.87
N GLU A 288 -17.36 -0.16 25.74
CA GLU A 288 -17.64 0.73 26.88
C GLU A 288 -18.89 0.23 27.62
N ASN A 289 -18.78 0.04 28.93
CA ASN A 289 -19.93 -0.15 29.79
C ASN A 289 -20.73 1.15 29.87
N GLU A 290 -22.05 1.06 30.00
CA GLU A 290 -23.04 2.13 29.93
C GLU A 290 -22.88 3.30 30.93
N ASP A 291 -21.80 3.37 31.72
CA ASP A 291 -21.66 4.27 32.87
C ASP A 291 -20.74 5.50 32.64
N ASP A 292 -20.27 5.79 31.43
CA ASP A 292 -19.39 6.95 31.19
C ASP A 292 -20.00 8.00 30.24
N ASP A 293 -20.79 8.92 30.83
CA ASP A 293 -21.54 9.99 30.15
C ASP A 293 -20.71 11.28 29.90
N SER A 294 -19.41 11.22 29.77
CA SER A 294 -18.58 12.43 29.58
C SER A 294 -17.98 12.53 28.16
N TYR A 295 -18.73 13.11 27.22
CA TYR A 295 -18.20 13.42 25.88
C TYR A 295 -18.51 14.85 25.43
N ASP A 296 -17.44 15.57 25.05
CA ASP A 296 -17.47 16.87 24.39
C ASP A 296 -18.04 16.77 22.96
N GLU A 297 -19.20 17.41 22.73
CA GLU A 297 -19.89 17.52 21.44
C GLU A 297 -19.14 18.36 20.37
N LEU A 298 -17.97 18.92 20.68
CA LEU A 298 -17.41 20.06 19.96
C LEU A 298 -16.64 19.75 18.67
N ASP A 299 -16.35 18.47 18.34
CA ASP A 299 -15.48 18.14 17.19
C ASP A 299 -16.21 17.51 15.98
N LEU A 300 -17.53 17.28 16.09
CA LEU A 300 -18.33 16.61 15.04
C LEU A 300 -18.63 17.48 13.81
N GLU A 301 -18.56 18.80 13.93
CA GLU A 301 -18.93 19.70 12.83
C GLU A 301 -17.88 19.82 11.70
N LYS A 302 -16.63 19.41 11.93
CA LYS A 302 -15.54 19.61 10.96
C LYS A 302 -15.37 18.52 9.90
N TYR A 303 -16.06 17.39 10.00
CA TYR A 303 -15.86 16.24 9.09
C TYR A 303 -17.16 15.69 8.49
N LYS A 304 -18.07 16.56 8.10
CA LYS A 304 -19.25 16.16 7.32
C LYS A 304 -18.87 15.87 5.87
N ASN A 305 -18.46 14.63 5.60
CA ASN A 305 -18.59 14.03 4.28
C ASN A 305 -19.84 13.15 4.29
N ASP A 306 -20.63 13.16 3.21
CA ASP A 306 -21.92 12.48 3.08
C ASP A 306 -21.94 10.99 3.49
N GLU A 307 -20.80 10.30 3.42
CA GLU A 307 -20.65 8.91 3.88
C GLU A 307 -20.50 8.79 5.41
N ALA A 308 -19.99 9.81 6.09
CA ALA A 308 -19.82 9.80 7.54
C ALA A 308 -21.15 10.01 8.29
N ASP A 309 -22.07 10.79 7.71
CA ASP A 309 -23.39 11.05 8.31
C ASP A 309 -24.26 9.78 8.41
N ASN A 310 -24.10 8.83 7.49
CA ASN A 310 -24.79 7.54 7.54
C ASN A 310 -24.19 6.60 8.60
N ALA A 311 -22.88 6.71 8.86
CA ALA A 311 -22.19 5.87 9.83
C ALA A 311 -22.47 6.23 11.29
N ILE A 312 -22.74 7.51 11.60
CA ILE A 312 -23.02 8.00 12.96
C ILE A 312 -24.30 7.41 13.53
N ASN A 313 -25.28 7.09 12.68
CA ASN A 313 -26.58 6.54 13.07
C ASN A 313 -26.65 5.01 13.07
N GLU A 314 -25.57 4.31 12.70
CA GLU A 314 -25.56 2.84 12.72
C GLU A 314 -25.28 2.31 14.13
N THR A 315 -26.13 1.39 14.58
CA THR A 315 -25.92 0.65 15.81
C THR A 315 -25.18 -0.65 15.50
N PHE A 316 -24.05 -0.88 16.17
CA PHE A 316 -23.28 -2.12 16.05
C PHE A 316 -23.60 -3.06 17.19
N LEU A 317 -23.63 -4.35 16.85
CA LEU A 317 -23.87 -5.41 17.82
C LEU A 317 -22.55 -5.93 18.40
N PRO A 318 -22.48 -6.22 19.71
CA PRO A 318 -21.28 -6.69 20.35
C PRO A 318 -20.86 -8.08 19.82
N ILE A 319 -19.57 -8.37 19.93
CA ILE A 319 -18.96 -9.67 19.61
C ILE A 319 -18.16 -10.17 20.80
N THR A 320 -18.04 -11.47 20.93
CA THR A 320 -17.27 -12.09 22.01
C THR A 320 -15.84 -12.39 21.53
N THR A 321 -14.84 -11.88 22.25
CA THR A 321 -13.42 -12.15 21.97
C THR A 321 -12.58 -12.15 23.25
N ASN A 322 -11.40 -12.74 23.17
CA ASN A 322 -10.41 -12.67 24.24
C ASN A 322 -9.54 -11.41 24.13
N TYR A 323 -9.22 -10.98 22.91
CA TYR A 323 -8.26 -9.90 22.66
C TYR A 323 -8.73 -8.99 21.52
N TYR A 324 -8.47 -7.70 21.70
CA TYR A 324 -8.66 -6.67 20.67
C TYR A 324 -7.30 -6.10 20.26
N LEU A 325 -6.99 -6.11 18.97
CA LEU A 325 -5.82 -5.47 18.40
C LEU A 325 -6.25 -4.34 17.45
N PHE A 326 -5.81 -3.13 17.75
CA PHE A 326 -6.12 -1.94 16.97
C PHE A 326 -4.90 -1.59 16.11
N LEU A 327 -5.11 -1.42 14.81
CA LEU A 327 -4.07 -1.07 13.85
C LEU A 327 -4.34 0.32 13.29
N SER A 328 -3.37 1.23 13.40
CA SER A 328 -3.47 2.56 12.83
C SER A 328 -2.11 3.11 12.43
N GLY A 329 -2.06 3.85 11.34
CA GLY A 329 -0.88 4.63 10.94
C GLY A 329 -0.88 6.05 11.51
N THR A 330 -2.03 6.55 11.98
CA THR A 330 -2.24 7.93 12.44
C THR A 330 -3.24 7.99 13.62
N PRO A 331 -2.94 7.34 14.75
CA PRO A 331 -3.89 7.23 15.87
C PRO A 331 -3.91 8.48 16.77
N PHE A 332 -3.67 9.69 16.23
CA PHE A 332 -3.50 10.91 17.00
C PHE A 332 -4.68 11.20 17.95
N ARG A 333 -5.91 10.94 17.51
CA ARG A 333 -7.09 11.13 18.36
C ARG A 333 -7.15 10.12 19.49
N ALA A 334 -6.92 8.84 19.21
CA ALA A 334 -6.94 7.79 20.20
C ALA A 334 -5.87 8.00 21.29
N LEU A 335 -4.71 8.52 20.92
CA LEU A 335 -3.64 8.86 21.85
C LEU A 335 -4.00 10.09 22.71
N ASN A 336 -4.62 11.11 22.13
CA ASN A 336 -4.94 12.36 22.83
C ASN A 336 -6.15 12.23 23.77
N THR A 337 -7.04 11.29 23.56
CA THR A 337 -8.25 11.08 24.39
C THR A 337 -8.02 10.14 25.59
N GLY A 338 -6.82 9.58 25.75
CA GLY A 338 -6.55 8.65 26.84
C GLY A 338 -7.25 7.30 26.75
N GLU A 339 -7.72 6.94 25.54
CA GLU A 339 -8.41 5.68 25.27
C GLU A 339 -7.51 4.44 25.46
N PHE A 340 -6.20 4.63 25.31
CA PHE A 340 -5.18 3.61 25.55
C PHE A 340 -4.14 4.13 26.53
N MET A 341 -3.79 3.32 27.50
CA MET A 341 -2.68 3.58 28.40
C MET A 341 -1.35 3.35 27.66
N GLU A 342 -0.25 3.91 28.18
CA GLU A 342 1.05 3.83 27.53
C GLU A 342 1.54 2.36 27.33
N ASP A 343 1.25 1.49 28.31
CA ASP A 343 1.57 0.06 28.27
C ASP A 343 0.73 -0.75 27.28
N GLN A 344 -0.34 -0.14 26.75
CA GLN A 344 -1.23 -0.71 25.72
C GLN A 344 -0.86 -0.29 24.30
N ILE A 345 0.25 0.44 24.12
CA ILE A 345 0.60 1.05 22.85
C ILE A 345 1.99 0.59 22.40
N PHE A 346 2.08 0.11 21.18
CA PHE A 346 3.34 -0.02 20.45
C PHE A 346 3.41 1.07 19.39
N SER A 347 4.52 1.81 19.34
CA SER A 347 4.74 2.86 18.33
C SER A 347 5.94 2.54 17.45
N TRP A 348 5.76 2.75 16.14
CA TRP A 348 6.80 2.71 15.12
C TRP A 348 6.54 3.79 14.07
N THR A 349 7.33 4.86 14.18
CA THR A 349 7.17 6.06 13.36
C THR A 349 8.09 6.03 12.14
N TYR A 350 7.94 7.02 11.27
CA TYR A 350 8.85 7.25 10.16
C TYR A 350 10.29 7.52 10.65
N SER A 351 10.45 8.30 11.71
CA SER A 351 11.77 8.59 12.29
C SER A 351 12.45 7.33 12.82
N ASP A 352 11.69 6.44 13.47
CA ASP A 352 12.22 5.16 13.96
C ASP A 352 12.73 4.30 12.80
N GLU A 353 11.97 4.23 11.69
CA GLU A 353 12.38 3.47 10.50
C GLU A 353 13.64 4.05 9.86
N GLN A 354 13.72 5.38 9.71
CA GLN A 354 14.91 6.00 9.11
C GLN A 354 16.13 5.86 10.00
N ASN A 355 15.96 5.95 11.32
CA ASN A 355 17.03 5.69 12.28
C ASN A 355 17.50 4.23 12.20
N ALA A 356 16.60 3.26 12.15
CA ALA A 356 16.93 1.86 11.99
C ALA A 356 17.65 1.59 10.66
N LYS A 357 17.21 2.26 9.57
CA LYS A 357 17.85 2.17 8.25
C LYS A 357 19.28 2.69 8.25
N GLN A 358 19.52 3.83 8.90
CA GLN A 358 20.83 4.49 8.95
C GLN A 358 21.81 3.77 9.88
N ASN A 359 21.31 3.22 11.00
CA ASN A 359 22.13 2.60 12.03
C ASN A 359 22.18 1.06 11.92
N TRP A 360 21.77 0.49 10.77
CA TRP A 360 21.78 -0.95 10.57
C TRP A 360 23.20 -1.50 10.62
N ASP A 361 23.40 -2.54 11.44
CA ASP A 361 24.66 -3.28 11.46
C ASP A 361 24.64 -4.40 10.38
N TYR A 362 25.49 -4.27 9.38
CA TYR A 362 25.59 -5.23 8.30
C TYR A 362 26.14 -6.61 8.74
N HIS A 363 26.65 -6.74 9.96
CA HIS A 363 26.95 -8.04 10.56
C HIS A 363 25.68 -8.87 10.78
N ASP A 364 24.54 -8.24 10.94
CA ASP A 364 23.23 -8.90 11.07
C ASP A 364 22.62 -9.30 9.71
N GLY A 365 23.37 -9.11 8.61
CA GLY A 365 22.94 -9.42 7.26
C GLY A 365 22.50 -8.20 6.44
N PRO A 366 21.80 -8.40 5.33
CA PRO A 366 21.32 -7.31 4.47
C PRO A 366 20.35 -6.40 5.22
N ASN A 367 20.49 -5.08 5.03
CA ASN A 367 19.61 -4.10 5.66
C ASN A 367 18.16 -4.27 5.19
N PRO A 368 17.22 -4.69 6.05
CA PRO A 368 15.83 -4.93 5.69
C PRO A 368 15.05 -3.63 5.39
N TYR A 369 15.63 -2.47 5.74
CA TYR A 369 15.05 -1.16 5.46
C TYR A 369 15.63 -0.50 4.21
N ALA A 370 16.57 -1.12 3.50
CA ALA A 370 17.27 -0.52 2.36
C ALA A 370 16.31 0.04 1.30
N SER A 371 15.23 -0.68 1.00
CA SER A 371 14.20 -0.30 0.03
C SER A 371 13.17 0.69 0.56
N MET A 372 13.18 1.03 1.86
CA MET A 372 12.21 1.97 2.43
C MET A 372 12.53 3.40 1.97
N PRO A 373 11.52 4.15 1.45
CA PRO A 373 11.76 5.47 0.89
C PRO A 373 12.07 6.50 1.97
N GLN A 374 12.90 7.45 1.61
CA GLN A 374 13.10 8.66 2.39
C GLN A 374 12.11 9.72 1.94
N ILE A 375 11.45 10.39 2.91
CA ILE A 375 10.61 11.54 2.65
C ILE A 375 11.51 12.78 2.64
N VAL A 376 11.41 13.57 1.57
CA VAL A 376 12.03 14.88 1.47
C VAL A 376 10.93 15.93 1.46
N LEU A 377 10.85 16.72 2.52
CA LEU A 377 9.91 17.83 2.60
C LEU A 377 10.57 19.07 2.02
N MET A 378 9.99 19.61 0.97
CA MET A 378 10.43 20.86 0.35
C MET A 378 9.36 21.93 0.52
N THR A 379 9.79 23.11 0.96
CA THR A 379 8.92 24.29 1.08
C THR A 379 9.46 25.39 0.21
N TYR A 380 8.58 26.24 -0.29
CA TYR A 380 8.94 27.42 -1.06
C TYR A 380 8.05 28.58 -0.68
N ARG A 381 8.60 29.80 -0.76
CA ARG A 381 7.83 31.01 -0.53
C ARG A 381 6.99 31.34 -1.77
N ILE A 382 5.72 31.57 -1.55
CA ILE A 382 4.81 32.05 -2.60
C ILE A 382 5.05 33.54 -2.75
N PRO A 383 5.30 34.05 -3.99
CA PRO A 383 5.45 35.48 -4.27
C PRO A 383 4.24 36.29 -3.81
N ASP A 384 4.43 37.49 -3.35
CA ASP A 384 3.37 38.33 -2.80
C ASP A 384 2.25 38.63 -3.82
N GLU A 385 2.59 38.70 -5.11
CA GLU A 385 1.62 38.85 -6.21
C GLU A 385 0.61 37.70 -6.24
N ILE A 386 1.07 36.45 -6.04
CA ILE A 386 0.20 35.27 -5.98
C ILE A 386 -0.51 35.21 -4.64
N ARG A 387 0.19 35.52 -3.56
CA ARG A 387 -0.32 35.47 -2.19
C ARG A 387 -1.52 36.39 -1.95
N ARG A 388 -1.49 37.61 -2.49
CA ARG A 388 -2.57 38.62 -2.31
C ARG A 388 -3.96 38.19 -2.75
N ILE A 389 -4.05 37.19 -3.65
CA ILE A 389 -5.34 36.75 -4.21
C ILE A 389 -6.13 35.93 -3.19
N ALA A 390 -5.43 35.15 -2.38
CA ALA A 390 -6.08 34.17 -1.49
C ALA A 390 -5.56 34.30 -0.04
N TYR A 391 -5.03 35.47 0.31
CA TYR A 391 -4.56 35.72 1.66
C TYR A 391 -5.74 36.12 2.57
N ASN A 392 -5.97 35.34 3.59
CA ASN A 392 -6.92 35.63 4.64
C ASN A 392 -6.23 36.38 5.77
N GLU A 393 -6.55 37.67 5.94
CA GLU A 393 -5.94 38.54 6.96
C GLU A 393 -6.32 38.09 8.40
N ASP A 394 -7.51 37.54 8.59
CA ASP A 394 -8.02 37.11 9.90
C ASP A 394 -7.22 35.93 10.49
N PHE A 395 -6.76 35.03 9.64
CA PHE A 395 -6.02 33.84 10.03
C PHE A 395 -4.54 33.86 9.66
N ASN A 396 -4.07 34.92 9.00
CA ASN A 396 -2.70 35.01 8.48
C ASN A 396 -2.27 33.83 7.61
N GLU A 397 -3.22 33.25 6.84
CA GLU A 397 -3.07 32.03 6.07
C GLU A 397 -3.36 32.25 4.59
N PHE A 398 -2.71 31.44 3.74
CA PHE A 398 -3.02 31.38 2.31
C PHE A 398 -4.09 30.30 2.07
N ASP A 399 -5.29 30.72 1.64
CA ASP A 399 -6.43 29.83 1.42
C ASP A 399 -6.35 29.15 0.04
N LEU A 400 -6.02 27.88 0.07
CA LEU A 400 -5.95 27.03 -1.14
C LEU A 400 -7.30 26.88 -1.83
N ASN A 401 -8.44 26.91 -1.09
CA ASN A 401 -9.76 26.82 -1.69
C ASN A 401 -10.08 28.06 -2.53
N VAL A 402 -9.68 29.24 -2.06
CA VAL A 402 -9.82 30.48 -2.82
C VAL A 402 -8.88 30.50 -4.00
N PHE A 403 -7.60 30.15 -3.82
CA PHE A 403 -6.61 30.21 -4.89
C PHE A 403 -6.92 29.25 -6.04
N PHE A 404 -7.31 28.01 -5.73
CA PHE A 404 -7.69 27.01 -6.72
C PHE A 404 -9.20 26.95 -6.99
N ALA A 405 -9.95 28.01 -6.64
CA ALA A 405 -11.36 28.07 -6.96
C ALA A 405 -11.58 27.94 -8.49
N ALA A 406 -12.49 27.06 -8.87
CA ALA A 406 -12.75 26.75 -10.28
C ALA A 406 -14.25 26.76 -10.56
N LYS A 407 -14.61 27.18 -11.75
CA LYS A 407 -15.96 27.01 -12.30
C LYS A 407 -16.12 25.52 -12.66
N PRO A 408 -17.21 24.88 -12.24
CA PRO A 408 -17.44 23.46 -12.58
C PRO A 408 -17.64 23.27 -14.07
N ALA A 409 -17.49 22.03 -14.51
CA ALA A 409 -17.78 21.63 -15.89
C ALA A 409 -19.25 21.93 -16.24
N ILE A 410 -19.50 22.42 -17.44
CA ILE A 410 -20.84 22.72 -17.96
C ILE A 410 -21.40 21.44 -18.57
N GLU A 411 -22.59 21.00 -18.16
CA GLU A 411 -23.31 19.83 -18.70
C GLU A 411 -22.45 18.56 -18.77
N GLY A 412 -21.53 18.35 -17.80
CA GLY A 412 -20.66 17.19 -17.77
C GLY A 412 -19.47 17.22 -18.75
N LYS A 413 -19.31 18.33 -19.52
CA LYS A 413 -18.17 18.55 -20.41
C LYS A 413 -16.97 18.99 -19.59
N VAL A 414 -16.14 18.05 -19.14
CA VAL A 414 -15.01 18.28 -18.24
C VAL A 414 -14.00 19.30 -18.77
N GLU A 415 -13.88 19.42 -20.09
CA GLU A 415 -13.04 20.39 -20.79
C GLU A 415 -13.44 21.85 -20.57
N THR A 416 -14.63 22.10 -20.03
CA THR A 416 -15.13 23.46 -19.72
C THR A 416 -14.77 23.95 -18.33
N ALA A 417 -14.24 23.07 -17.46
CA ALA A 417 -13.80 23.45 -16.13
C ALA A 417 -12.59 24.39 -16.21
N GLN A 418 -12.64 25.54 -15.52
CA GLN A 418 -11.60 26.56 -15.55
C GLN A 418 -11.42 27.22 -14.19
N PHE A 419 -10.16 27.55 -13.84
CA PHE A 419 -9.88 28.33 -12.65
C PHE A 419 -10.44 29.76 -12.75
N ILE A 420 -10.94 30.27 -11.62
CA ILE A 420 -11.37 31.66 -11.51
C ILE A 420 -10.16 32.59 -11.64
N TYR A 421 -9.06 32.22 -11.00
CA TYR A 421 -7.78 32.96 -11.02
C TYR A 421 -6.75 32.27 -11.94
N LYS A 422 -7.16 31.95 -13.17
CA LYS A 422 -6.36 31.18 -14.12
C LYS A 422 -4.94 31.70 -14.29
N ASP A 423 -4.78 33.02 -14.47
CA ASP A 423 -3.48 33.65 -14.69
C ASP A 423 -2.55 33.48 -13.48
N SER A 424 -3.10 33.51 -12.29
CA SER A 424 -2.33 33.34 -11.05
C SER A 424 -1.94 31.90 -10.83
N VAL A 425 -2.81 30.96 -11.15
CA VAL A 425 -2.49 29.52 -11.14
C VAL A 425 -1.42 29.22 -12.20
N GLN A 426 -1.48 29.86 -13.38
CA GLN A 426 -0.43 29.76 -14.41
C GLN A 426 0.91 30.31 -13.90
N LYS A 427 0.92 31.45 -13.21
CA LYS A 427 2.14 31.98 -12.58
C LYS A 427 2.70 31.01 -11.54
N TRP A 428 1.85 30.38 -10.76
CA TRP A 428 2.27 29.34 -9.81
C TRP A 428 2.86 28.11 -10.54
N LEU A 429 2.27 27.65 -11.63
CA LEU A 429 2.83 26.57 -12.47
C LEU A 429 4.23 26.95 -12.99
N ASN A 430 4.41 28.19 -13.42
CA ASN A 430 5.71 28.68 -13.85
C ASN A 430 6.71 28.76 -12.69
N LEU A 431 6.26 29.12 -11.48
CA LEU A 431 7.08 29.15 -10.29
C LEU A 431 7.62 27.76 -9.95
N ILE A 432 6.78 26.75 -9.85
CA ILE A 432 7.22 25.37 -9.48
C ILE A 432 8.11 24.73 -10.56
N ARG A 433 8.05 25.22 -11.79
CA ARG A 433 8.95 24.87 -12.91
C ARG A 433 10.27 25.65 -12.89
N GLY A 434 10.40 26.68 -12.03
CA GLY A 434 11.56 27.57 -12.02
C GLY A 434 11.60 28.57 -13.19
N ALA A 435 10.48 28.74 -13.91
CA ALA A 435 10.33 29.66 -15.03
C ALA A 435 9.54 30.94 -14.67
N TYR A 436 9.30 31.17 -13.39
CA TYR A 436 8.60 32.37 -12.91
C TYR A 436 9.51 33.60 -13.00
N LEU A 437 9.00 34.65 -13.65
CA LEU A 437 9.64 35.98 -13.72
C LEU A 437 8.88 36.92 -12.78
N PRO A 438 9.46 37.33 -11.65
CA PRO A 438 8.80 38.22 -10.71
C PRO A 438 8.63 39.62 -11.32
N SER A 439 7.47 40.25 -11.06
CA SER A 439 7.15 41.60 -11.51
C SER A 439 7.64 42.68 -10.54
N SER A 440 8.14 42.31 -9.34
CA SER A 440 8.65 43.23 -8.35
C SER A 440 10.17 43.13 -8.14
N LEU A 441 10.83 44.23 -7.84
CA LEU A 441 12.26 44.28 -7.51
C LEU A 441 12.61 43.56 -6.21
N ASP A 442 11.69 43.49 -5.26
CA ASP A 442 11.89 42.82 -3.98
C ASP A 442 11.87 41.30 -4.14
N ASP A 443 11.02 40.79 -5.02
CA ASP A 443 10.99 39.36 -5.36
C ASP A 443 12.22 38.94 -6.18
N LEU A 444 12.79 39.85 -6.97
CA LEU A 444 14.07 39.69 -7.68
C LEU A 444 15.25 39.57 -6.72
N LYS A 445 15.28 40.34 -5.64
CA LYS A 445 16.35 40.32 -4.62
C LYS A 445 16.33 39.05 -3.79
N LEU A 446 15.16 38.48 -3.53
CA LEU A 446 14.99 37.18 -2.88
C LEU A 446 15.53 36.04 -3.76
N GLY A 447 15.45 36.15 -5.08
CA GLY A 447 15.97 35.17 -6.03
C GLY A 447 17.49 35.13 -6.16
N GLN A 448 18.23 36.15 -5.68
CA GLN A 448 19.69 36.21 -5.81
C GLN A 448 20.44 35.46 -4.70
N ASN A 449 19.88 35.26 -3.51
CA ASN A 449 20.60 34.73 -2.35
C ASN A 449 20.38 33.26 -2.02
N ALA A 450 19.34 32.62 -2.52
CA ALA A 450 19.17 31.17 -2.54
C ALA A 450 18.09 30.86 -3.55
N LYS A 451 18.41 30.34 -4.73
CA LYS A 451 17.40 29.77 -5.62
C LYS A 451 16.80 28.57 -4.91
N PRO A 452 15.57 28.65 -4.38
CA PRO A 452 14.94 27.46 -3.86
C PRO A 452 14.87 26.45 -5.00
N VAL A 453 15.27 25.23 -4.72
CA VAL A 453 15.17 24.15 -5.69
C VAL A 453 13.67 23.86 -5.85
N MET A 454 13.10 24.30 -6.95
CA MET A 454 11.70 24.01 -7.28
C MET A 454 11.57 22.58 -7.79
N PRO A 455 10.43 21.91 -7.56
CA PRO A 455 10.26 20.51 -7.91
C PRO A 455 10.64 20.17 -9.34
N TYR A 456 10.29 21.01 -10.30
CA TYR A 456 10.49 20.76 -11.73
C TYR A 456 11.61 21.62 -12.37
N SER A 457 12.47 22.26 -11.57
CA SER A 457 13.54 23.15 -12.08
C SER A 457 14.91 22.48 -12.18
N ASP A 458 15.12 21.35 -11.54
CA ASP A 458 16.41 20.63 -11.48
C ASP A 458 16.28 19.28 -12.19
N THR A 459 17.16 19.04 -13.16
CA THR A 459 17.19 17.79 -13.96
C THR A 459 17.40 16.54 -13.09
N ARG A 460 18.10 16.67 -11.96
CA ARG A 460 18.30 15.55 -11.00
C ARG A 460 16.98 15.19 -10.32
N MET A 461 16.14 16.18 -10.01
CA MET A 461 14.82 15.96 -9.43
C MET A 461 13.85 15.41 -10.47
N LEU A 462 13.89 15.93 -11.70
CA LEU A 462 13.06 15.42 -12.79
C LEU A 462 13.25 13.92 -13.04
N SER A 463 14.48 13.41 -12.83
CA SER A 463 14.77 11.98 -12.99
C SER A 463 14.02 11.08 -12.00
N VAL A 464 13.56 11.61 -10.86
CA VAL A 464 12.81 10.88 -9.83
C VAL A 464 11.33 11.28 -9.75
N LEU A 465 10.92 12.37 -10.41
CA LEU A 465 9.53 12.85 -10.47
C LEU A 465 8.74 12.21 -11.63
N ASN A 466 8.92 10.91 -11.86
CA ASN A 466 8.20 10.17 -12.89
C ASN A 466 6.72 9.99 -12.56
N HIS A 467 6.36 10.00 -11.27
CA HIS A 467 4.99 9.92 -10.78
C HIS A 467 4.78 11.00 -9.73
N THR A 468 3.78 11.86 -9.97
CA THR A 468 3.43 12.95 -9.05
C THR A 468 1.96 12.89 -8.73
N LEU A 469 1.60 13.18 -7.48
CA LEU A 469 0.22 13.26 -7.02
C LEU A 469 -0.05 14.69 -6.54
N TRP A 470 -1.04 15.34 -7.14
CA TRP A 470 -1.45 16.70 -6.79
C TRP A 470 -2.79 16.68 -6.09
N PHE A 471 -2.81 17.16 -4.85
CA PHE A 471 -4.05 17.34 -4.10
C PHE A 471 -4.62 18.72 -4.37
N LEU A 472 -5.85 18.77 -4.86
CA LEU A 472 -6.58 20.00 -5.15
C LEU A 472 -7.87 20.03 -4.31
N PRO A 473 -8.39 21.24 -3.98
CA PRO A 473 -9.46 21.38 -2.99
C PRO A 473 -10.78 20.70 -3.36
N ASN A 474 -11.11 20.59 -4.65
CA ASN A 474 -12.38 20.05 -5.09
C ASN A 474 -12.31 19.48 -6.51
N VAL A 475 -13.38 18.78 -6.92
CA VAL A 475 -13.50 18.12 -8.23
C VAL A 475 -13.33 19.09 -9.40
N ALA A 476 -13.94 20.27 -9.31
CA ALA A 476 -13.83 21.30 -10.37
C ALA A 476 -12.39 21.76 -10.55
N SER A 477 -11.64 21.94 -9.44
CA SER A 477 -10.22 22.30 -9.47
C SER A 477 -9.36 21.21 -10.11
N CYS A 478 -9.68 19.92 -9.91
CA CYS A 478 -8.97 18.81 -10.53
C CYS A 478 -9.10 18.85 -12.07
N TYR A 479 -10.31 18.99 -12.58
CA TYR A 479 -10.54 19.10 -14.01
C TYR A 479 -9.97 20.41 -14.60
N ALA A 480 -10.10 21.53 -13.90
CA ALA A 480 -9.52 22.81 -14.33
C ALA A 480 -7.98 22.74 -14.42
N MET A 481 -7.34 22.00 -13.51
CA MET A 481 -5.89 21.80 -13.56
C MET A 481 -5.50 20.92 -14.75
N ALA A 482 -6.19 19.82 -15.00
CA ALA A 482 -5.92 18.97 -16.17
C ALA A 482 -6.07 19.76 -17.48
N ASN A 483 -7.12 20.59 -17.61
CA ASN A 483 -7.34 21.43 -18.76
C ASN A 483 -6.22 22.48 -18.92
N LEU A 484 -5.81 23.12 -17.82
CA LEU A 484 -4.73 24.11 -17.84
C LEU A 484 -3.39 23.49 -18.24
N LEU A 485 -3.05 22.29 -17.72
CA LEU A 485 -1.81 21.60 -18.08
C LEU A 485 -1.77 21.19 -19.55
N ALA A 486 -2.92 20.94 -20.19
CA ALA A 486 -3.05 20.59 -21.59
C ALA A 486 -2.92 21.81 -22.55
N GLU A 487 -2.97 23.05 -22.03
CA GLU A 487 -2.87 24.24 -22.87
C GLU A 487 -1.47 24.41 -23.47
N ALA A 488 -1.39 25.03 -24.67
CA ALA A 488 -0.18 25.13 -25.47
C ALA A 488 1.02 25.78 -24.75
N GLN A 489 0.80 26.73 -23.82
CA GLN A 489 1.87 27.35 -23.05
C GLN A 489 2.51 26.42 -22.01
N ASN A 490 1.90 25.29 -21.73
CA ASN A 490 2.30 24.34 -20.72
C ASN A 490 3.01 23.10 -21.29
N VAL A 491 3.72 23.27 -22.43
CA VAL A 491 4.43 22.17 -23.15
C VAL A 491 5.27 21.29 -22.23
N PHE A 492 5.90 21.86 -21.21
CA PHE A 492 6.70 21.10 -20.23
C PHE A 492 5.92 19.96 -19.59
N TYR A 493 4.62 20.16 -19.31
CA TYR A 493 3.78 19.15 -18.66
C TYR A 493 3.20 18.15 -19.66
N HIS A 494 3.33 18.35 -20.98
CA HIS A 494 2.84 17.42 -21.99
C HIS A 494 3.62 16.10 -22.04
N ASP A 495 4.79 16.03 -21.41
CA ASP A 495 5.56 14.80 -21.25
C ASP A 495 4.97 13.88 -20.16
N TYR A 496 4.01 14.40 -19.36
CA TYR A 496 3.32 13.64 -18.33
C TYR A 496 1.94 13.20 -18.81
N TYR A 497 1.60 11.96 -18.51
CA TYR A 497 0.21 11.50 -18.63
C TYR A 497 -0.59 12.01 -17.43
N VAL A 498 -1.55 12.91 -17.67
CA VAL A 498 -2.39 13.52 -16.62
C VAL A 498 -3.64 12.69 -16.44
N ASN A 499 -3.84 12.16 -15.22
CA ASN A 499 -5.03 11.42 -14.85
C ASN A 499 -5.77 12.13 -13.71
N VAL A 500 -7.09 12.29 -13.84
CA VAL A 500 -7.94 12.94 -12.83
C VAL A 500 -8.69 11.88 -12.03
N CYS A 501 -8.36 11.79 -10.74
CA CYS A 501 -9.03 10.90 -9.80
C CYS A 501 -9.93 11.76 -8.88
N ALA A 502 -11.16 12.05 -9.31
CA ALA A 502 -12.07 12.93 -8.57
C ALA A 502 -13.54 12.49 -8.72
N GLY A 503 -14.28 12.52 -7.60
CA GLY A 503 -15.71 12.20 -7.58
C GLY A 503 -16.06 10.73 -7.80
N ALA A 504 -17.34 10.44 -8.01
CA ALA A 504 -17.86 9.07 -8.22
C ALA A 504 -17.41 8.41 -9.53
N ALA A 505 -16.87 9.20 -10.47
CA ALA A 505 -16.39 8.74 -11.77
C ALA A 505 -14.89 8.37 -11.77
N ALA A 506 -14.24 8.39 -10.61
CA ALA A 506 -12.86 7.89 -10.50
C ALA A 506 -12.87 6.38 -10.82
N ASP A 507 -12.48 6.04 -12.04
CA ASP A 507 -12.35 4.65 -12.45
C ASP A 507 -11.30 3.97 -11.58
N ARG A 508 -11.72 3.01 -10.75
CA ARG A 508 -10.84 2.23 -9.86
C ARG A 508 -9.72 1.50 -10.61
N LYS A 509 -9.81 1.38 -11.93
CA LYS A 509 -8.81 0.75 -12.80
C LYS A 509 -7.66 1.68 -13.21
N SER A 510 -7.78 2.98 -13.00
CA SER A 510 -6.76 3.96 -13.39
C SER A 510 -5.82 4.36 -12.24
N VAL A 511 -5.98 3.80 -11.05
CA VAL A 511 -5.05 4.00 -9.94
C VAL A 511 -4.08 2.82 -9.91
N VAL A 512 -2.96 2.96 -10.61
CA VAL A 512 -1.80 2.05 -10.52
C VAL A 512 -0.67 2.76 -9.82
#